data_97537354386941cbec9b6024d2f1bc54
#
_entry.id   97537354386941cbec9b6024d2f1bc54
#
_cell.length_a   1.000
_cell.length_b   1.000
_cell.length_c   1.000
_cell.angle_alpha   90.00
_cell.angle_beta   90.00
_cell.angle_gamma   90.00
#
_symmetry.space_group_name_H-M   'P 1'
#
loop_
_entity.id
_entity.type
_entity.pdbx_description
1 polymer ?
#
loop_
_entity_poly.entity_id
_entity_poly.type
_entity_poly.pdbx_seq_one_letter_code
_entity_poly.pdbx_strand_id
1 'polypeptide(L)'
;MKAVKHQVDPAHMPHLDELTSAAEFDVAASLLPASLAELELLLRRDLDLIRYPARPWVLTREAPDGAPALHVLIVGGGQAGVTAAFGLLKERVTNILVVDENPQGREGPWGTYARMPTLRTQKDVGGVDLGLPNLSLRAWFETQYGRRAWDELYKIPTEIWSRYLAWYRRVLGIPMRNDTRLTGFRPENGLIACDITQNGVARTLWTRTLVFATGIEGNGARHVPDFITRNLPRERWAHTHEAIDFPSLKGKTVAVLGGAASSFDNAIVAVEHGAVVHVHHRASELRAYNPMGWAEFSGYLAHFPDLPPETRWRFSRAFKRFKMGPPNTTITRARALADLHIHPAEHWNAVGFNGERIEIDATDGQLAADFVIAGTGYVVDLTVKPELAAHLPLIATWRDKFTPPPGEEDASLSAAAYLGPNFEMTEKEPGTAPWLSAVFNFSRGAQMSMGPMPIGLSGIKYGVPRLVQGITRQLFVADAARYFDGMKAWQESDDVAER
;
A
#
# COMPACT_ATOMS: atom_id res chain seq x y z
N MET A 1 -5.67 13.17 -34.75
CA MET A 1 -6.13 14.26 -33.87
C MET A 1 -5.05 14.47 -32.81
N LYS A 2 -4.38 15.62 -32.83
CA LYS A 2 -3.38 15.97 -31.82
C LYS A 2 -4.13 16.36 -30.53
N ALA A 3 -3.90 15.63 -29.44
CA ALA A 3 -4.41 16.01 -28.14
C ALA A 3 -3.80 17.36 -27.73
N VAL A 4 -4.64 18.37 -27.53
CA VAL A 4 -4.25 19.66 -26.96
C VAL A 4 -3.86 19.39 -25.50
N LYS A 5 -2.56 19.42 -25.24
CA LYS A 5 -2.04 19.41 -23.87
C LYS A 5 -2.34 20.79 -23.27
N HIS A 6 -3.41 20.92 -22.51
CA HIS A 6 -3.54 22.04 -21.60
C HIS A 6 -2.41 21.94 -20.57
N GLN A 7 -1.43 22.82 -20.68
CA GLN A 7 -0.42 23.04 -19.64
C GLN A 7 -1.13 23.79 -18.49
N VAL A 8 -1.61 23.02 -17.50
CA VAL A 8 -2.05 23.61 -16.23
C VAL A 8 -0.78 23.98 -15.46
N ASP A 9 -0.71 25.21 -15.02
CA ASP A 9 0.39 25.72 -14.19
C ASP A 9 0.49 24.87 -12.92
N PRO A 10 1.61 24.16 -12.66
CA PRO A 10 1.78 23.35 -11.48
C PRO A 10 1.78 24.13 -10.16
N ALA A 11 1.92 25.46 -10.23
CA ALA A 11 1.87 26.33 -9.06
C ALA A 11 0.45 26.67 -8.62
N HIS A 12 -0.53 26.45 -9.48
CA HIS A 12 -1.94 26.71 -9.18
C HIS A 12 -2.69 25.39 -8.97
N MET A 13 -2.52 24.81 -7.79
CA MET A 13 -3.38 23.73 -7.32
C MET A 13 -4.62 24.37 -6.72
N PRO A 14 -5.84 24.11 -7.24
CA PRO A 14 -7.04 24.62 -6.61
C PRO A 14 -7.14 24.08 -5.18
N HIS A 15 -7.33 24.95 -4.20
CA HIS A 15 -7.71 24.56 -2.86
C HIS A 15 -9.06 23.83 -2.94
N LEU A 16 -9.28 22.87 -2.01
CA LEU A 16 -10.56 22.13 -1.94
C LEU A 16 -11.79 23.05 -1.91
N ASP A 17 -11.63 24.23 -1.30
CA ASP A 17 -12.67 25.25 -1.19
C ASP A 17 -12.94 25.98 -2.52
N GLU A 18 -12.04 25.88 -3.51
CA GLU A 18 -12.19 26.45 -4.85
C GLU A 18 -12.87 25.48 -5.83
N LEU A 19 -13.04 24.21 -5.42
CA LEU A 19 -13.83 23.23 -6.17
C LEU A 19 -15.31 23.52 -5.92
N THR A 20 -15.86 24.50 -6.65
CA THR A 20 -17.26 24.85 -6.56
C THR A 20 -18.14 23.67 -6.98
N SER A 21 -19.23 23.45 -6.25
CA SER A 21 -20.28 22.52 -6.67
C SER A 21 -20.81 22.96 -8.03
N ALA A 22 -20.75 22.04 -9.02
CA ALA A 22 -21.17 22.39 -10.38
C ALA A 22 -22.68 22.63 -10.43
N ALA A 23 -23.06 23.88 -10.49
CA ALA A 23 -24.44 24.33 -10.77
C ALA A 23 -24.59 24.83 -12.19
N GLU A 24 -23.71 24.49 -13.13
CA GLU A 24 -23.81 24.93 -14.52
C GLU A 24 -24.21 23.78 -15.45
N PHE A 25 -25.22 24.07 -16.28
CA PHE A 25 -25.92 23.20 -17.22
C PHE A 25 -24.99 22.58 -18.28
N ASP A 26 -24.33 21.45 -17.94
CA ASP A 26 -23.86 20.49 -18.94
C ASP A 26 -24.93 19.37 -19.05
N VAL A 27 -25.33 19.00 -20.26
CA VAL A 27 -26.25 17.88 -20.50
C VAL A 27 -25.74 16.58 -19.82
N ALA A 28 -24.44 16.43 -19.68
CA ALA A 28 -23.84 15.32 -18.94
C ALA A 28 -23.98 15.45 -17.41
N ALA A 29 -24.12 16.65 -16.86
CA ALA A 29 -24.33 16.86 -15.42
C ALA A 29 -25.70 16.33 -14.97
N SER A 30 -26.68 16.32 -15.84
CA SER A 30 -28.02 15.77 -15.56
C SER A 30 -28.02 14.24 -15.37
N LEU A 31 -26.93 13.55 -15.69
CA LEU A 31 -26.76 12.11 -15.50
C LEU A 31 -25.98 11.76 -14.22
N LEU A 32 -25.46 12.77 -13.53
CA LEU A 32 -24.75 12.53 -12.26
C LEU A 32 -25.74 12.39 -11.11
N PRO A 33 -25.43 11.53 -10.11
CA PRO A 33 -26.19 11.51 -8.87
C PRO A 33 -26.18 12.89 -8.21
N ALA A 34 -27.33 13.36 -7.74
CA ALA A 34 -27.47 14.67 -7.11
C ALA A 34 -26.83 14.72 -5.70
N SER A 35 -26.48 13.58 -5.14
CA SER A 35 -25.89 13.47 -3.79
C SER A 35 -25.15 12.14 -3.59
N LEU A 36 -24.27 12.09 -2.56
CA LEU A 36 -23.65 10.82 -2.16
C LEU A 36 -24.69 9.76 -1.76
N ALA A 37 -25.82 10.16 -1.18
CA ALA A 37 -26.89 9.21 -0.82
C ALA A 37 -27.48 8.54 -2.07
N GLU A 38 -27.67 9.29 -3.15
CA GLU A 38 -28.13 8.73 -4.42
C GLU A 38 -27.06 7.85 -5.06
N LEU A 39 -25.80 8.26 -5.06
CA LEU A 39 -24.69 7.42 -5.53
C LEU A 39 -24.64 6.09 -4.75
N GLU A 40 -24.86 6.12 -3.45
CA GLU A 40 -24.89 4.91 -2.61
C GLU A 40 -26.07 4.00 -2.95
N LEU A 41 -27.22 4.56 -3.34
CA LEU A 41 -28.35 3.76 -3.84
C LEU A 41 -28.05 3.12 -5.18
N LEU A 42 -27.43 3.86 -6.11
CA LEU A 42 -26.98 3.32 -7.39
C LEU A 42 -25.92 2.21 -7.20
N LEU A 43 -24.99 2.40 -6.29
CA LEU A 43 -24.00 1.37 -5.95
C LEU A 43 -24.66 0.10 -5.39
N ARG A 44 -25.65 0.24 -4.49
CA ARG A 44 -26.41 -0.92 -3.99
C ARG A 44 -27.11 -1.65 -5.12
N ARG A 45 -27.69 -0.90 -6.07
CA ARG A 45 -28.28 -1.48 -7.27
C ARG A 45 -27.25 -2.20 -8.13
N ASP A 46 -26.06 -1.63 -8.34
CA ASP A 46 -24.97 -2.31 -9.07
C ASP A 46 -24.63 -3.65 -8.41
N LEU A 47 -24.49 -3.66 -7.08
CA LEU A 47 -24.19 -4.88 -6.32
C LEU A 47 -25.29 -5.94 -6.45
N ASP A 48 -26.57 -5.52 -6.46
CA ASP A 48 -27.71 -6.39 -6.68
C ASP A 48 -27.71 -6.96 -8.12
N LEU A 49 -27.50 -6.10 -9.11
CA LEU A 49 -27.46 -6.50 -10.53
C LEU A 49 -26.37 -7.52 -10.85
N ILE A 50 -25.23 -7.47 -10.17
CA ILE A 50 -24.16 -8.48 -10.28
C ILE A 50 -24.37 -9.65 -9.32
N ARG A 51 -25.55 -9.75 -8.70
CA ARG A 51 -25.92 -10.76 -7.70
C ARG A 51 -25.00 -10.76 -6.48
N TYR A 52 -24.68 -9.59 -6.02
CA TYR A 52 -24.05 -9.37 -4.73
C TYR A 52 -25.13 -8.87 -3.73
N PRO A 53 -25.35 -9.55 -2.65
CA PRO A 53 -24.73 -10.75 -2.13
C PRO A 53 -25.35 -12.05 -2.68
N ALA A 54 -24.51 -12.94 -3.23
CA ALA A 54 -24.88 -14.31 -3.51
C ALA A 54 -24.80 -15.16 -2.21
N ARG A 55 -25.11 -16.45 -2.27
CA ARG A 55 -25.13 -17.38 -1.12
C ARG A 55 -23.72 -17.50 -0.48
N PRO A 56 -23.57 -17.33 0.85
CA PRO A 56 -22.35 -17.71 1.57
C PRO A 56 -22.09 -19.22 1.41
N TRP A 57 -20.82 -19.57 1.21
CA TRP A 57 -20.44 -20.94 0.93
C TRP A 57 -19.35 -21.48 1.87
N VAL A 58 -18.55 -20.60 2.47
CA VAL A 58 -17.43 -21.03 3.32
C VAL A 58 -17.96 -21.68 4.60
N LEU A 59 -17.52 -22.92 4.85
CA LEU A 59 -17.93 -23.66 6.02
C LEU A 59 -17.30 -23.09 7.29
N THR A 60 -18.12 -22.92 8.32
CA THR A 60 -17.67 -22.49 9.63
C THR A 60 -16.77 -23.55 10.27
N ARG A 61 -15.69 -23.13 10.90
CA ARG A 61 -14.88 -23.93 11.82
C ARG A 61 -14.90 -23.28 13.20
N GLU A 62 -14.94 -24.08 14.22
CA GLU A 62 -14.87 -23.60 15.60
C GLU A 62 -13.41 -23.39 16.01
N ALA A 63 -13.15 -22.29 16.69
CA ALA A 63 -11.92 -21.99 17.36
C ALA A 63 -11.84 -22.75 18.70
N PRO A 64 -10.67 -22.89 19.32
CA PRO A 64 -10.51 -23.56 20.63
C PRO A 64 -11.34 -22.97 21.76
N ASP A 65 -11.75 -21.71 21.65
CA ASP A 65 -12.63 -21.02 22.60
C ASP A 65 -14.13 -21.24 22.32
N GLY A 66 -14.48 -22.08 21.32
CA GLY A 66 -15.85 -22.36 20.91
C GLY A 66 -16.49 -21.28 20.01
N ALA A 67 -15.81 -20.18 19.73
CA ALA A 67 -16.29 -19.16 18.82
C ALA A 67 -16.07 -19.57 17.33
N PRO A 68 -16.87 -19.05 16.39
CA PRO A 68 -16.59 -19.22 14.97
C PRO A 68 -15.25 -18.57 14.58
N ALA A 69 -14.31 -19.37 14.07
CA ALA A 69 -13.06 -18.86 13.52
C ALA A 69 -13.32 -18.00 12.29
N LEU A 70 -12.57 -16.91 12.13
CA LEU A 70 -12.63 -16.07 10.95
C LEU A 70 -12.29 -16.90 9.69
N HIS A 71 -12.95 -16.62 8.58
CA HIS A 71 -12.52 -17.16 7.30
C HIS A 71 -11.19 -16.53 6.89
N VAL A 72 -11.08 -15.19 7.04
CA VAL A 72 -9.88 -14.42 6.70
C VAL A 72 -9.65 -13.31 7.71
N LEU A 73 -8.43 -13.22 8.23
CA LEU A 73 -7.93 -12.04 8.94
C LEU A 73 -7.01 -11.27 8.01
N ILE A 74 -7.28 -9.97 7.81
CA ILE A 74 -6.47 -9.06 7.00
C ILE A 74 -5.77 -8.08 7.93
N VAL A 75 -4.45 -8.01 7.87
CA VAL A 75 -3.62 -7.10 8.66
C VAL A 75 -3.22 -5.91 7.81
N GLY A 76 -3.69 -4.73 8.17
CA GLY A 76 -3.52 -3.46 7.46
C GLY A 76 -4.82 -2.99 6.80
N GLY A 77 -5.35 -1.85 7.27
CA GLY A 77 -6.60 -1.22 6.84
C GLY A 77 -6.45 -0.15 5.76
N GLY A 78 -5.26 -0.02 5.15
CA GLY A 78 -5.02 0.86 4.02
C GLY A 78 -5.73 0.39 2.74
N GLN A 79 -5.49 1.09 1.61
CA GLN A 79 -6.14 0.78 0.32
C GLN A 79 -6.08 -0.71 -0.06
N ALA A 80 -4.95 -1.37 0.16
CA ALA A 80 -4.76 -2.78 -0.18
C ALA A 80 -5.69 -3.69 0.64
N GLY A 81 -5.75 -3.48 1.96
CA GLY A 81 -6.58 -4.30 2.85
C GLY A 81 -8.07 -4.10 2.64
N VAL A 82 -8.54 -2.85 2.49
CA VAL A 82 -9.98 -2.59 2.25
C VAL A 82 -10.43 -3.10 0.88
N THR A 83 -9.57 -3.01 -0.15
CA THR A 83 -9.90 -3.55 -1.47
C THR A 83 -9.90 -5.08 -1.48
N ALA A 84 -8.95 -5.72 -0.78
CA ALA A 84 -8.92 -7.17 -0.60
C ALA A 84 -10.18 -7.66 0.15
N ALA A 85 -10.56 -6.97 1.23
CA ALA A 85 -11.78 -7.26 1.97
C ALA A 85 -13.03 -7.19 1.07
N PHE A 86 -13.16 -6.14 0.26
CA PHE A 86 -14.27 -6.02 -0.68
C PHE A 86 -14.27 -7.16 -1.72
N GLY A 87 -13.10 -7.48 -2.29
CA GLY A 87 -12.98 -8.61 -3.21
C GLY A 87 -13.46 -9.93 -2.60
N LEU A 88 -13.12 -10.21 -1.33
CA LEU A 88 -13.58 -11.38 -0.60
C LEU A 88 -15.09 -11.35 -0.35
N LEU A 89 -15.63 -10.20 0.05
CA LEU A 89 -17.08 -10.05 0.24
C LEU A 89 -17.84 -10.29 -1.07
N LYS A 90 -17.34 -9.84 -2.22
CA LYS A 90 -17.92 -10.16 -3.54
C LYS A 90 -17.99 -11.65 -3.80
N GLU A 91 -17.00 -12.42 -3.39
CA GLU A 91 -16.97 -13.88 -3.50
C GLU A 91 -17.68 -14.58 -2.34
N ARG A 92 -18.45 -13.84 -1.51
CA ARG A 92 -19.22 -14.34 -0.37
C ARG A 92 -18.39 -15.05 0.70
N VAL A 93 -17.14 -14.66 0.83
CA VAL A 93 -16.33 -14.94 2.01
C VAL A 93 -16.64 -13.87 3.05
N THR A 94 -17.62 -14.11 3.92
CA THR A 94 -18.28 -13.06 4.73
C THR A 94 -17.75 -12.91 6.15
N ASN A 95 -17.26 -14.00 6.77
CA ASN A 95 -16.69 -13.92 8.12
C ASN A 95 -15.22 -13.48 8.05
N ILE A 96 -15.01 -12.22 7.70
CA ILE A 96 -13.69 -11.61 7.57
C ILE A 96 -13.53 -10.48 8.59
N LEU A 97 -12.30 -10.15 8.92
CA LEU A 97 -11.95 -8.99 9.75
C LEU A 97 -10.69 -8.33 9.21
N VAL A 98 -10.72 -7.01 9.08
CA VAL A 98 -9.54 -6.18 8.86
C VAL A 98 -9.08 -5.61 10.19
N VAL A 99 -7.79 -5.66 10.49
CA VAL A 99 -7.19 -5.01 11.66
C VAL A 99 -6.15 -3.99 11.22
N ASP A 100 -6.08 -2.85 11.90
CA ASP A 100 -5.04 -1.84 11.68
C ASP A 100 -4.50 -1.35 13.01
N GLU A 101 -3.18 -1.17 13.11
CA GLU A 101 -2.52 -0.68 14.32
C GLU A 101 -2.79 0.80 14.59
N ASN A 102 -3.18 1.55 13.57
CA ASN A 102 -3.46 2.98 13.69
C ASN A 102 -4.94 3.25 14.05
N PRO A 103 -5.23 4.40 14.67
CA PRO A 103 -6.59 4.84 14.90
C PRO A 103 -7.33 5.10 13.59
N GLN A 104 -8.65 5.11 13.67
CA GLN A 104 -9.54 5.35 12.52
C GLN A 104 -9.22 6.69 11.81
N GLY A 105 -9.15 6.63 10.47
CA GLY A 105 -8.79 7.75 9.61
C GLY A 105 -7.28 7.91 9.42
N ARG A 106 -6.48 7.08 10.07
CA ARG A 106 -5.02 7.09 9.94
C ARG A 106 -4.46 5.77 9.38
N GLU A 107 -5.31 4.97 8.78
CA GLU A 107 -4.92 3.72 8.11
C GLU A 107 -4.11 4.02 6.84
N GLY A 108 -2.97 3.35 6.71
CA GLY A 108 -2.08 3.52 5.57
C GLY A 108 -1.37 4.88 5.51
N PRO A 109 -0.86 5.29 4.32
CA PRO A 109 0.02 6.44 4.20
C PRO A 109 -0.70 7.80 4.13
N TRP A 110 -1.96 7.84 3.67
CA TRP A 110 -2.60 9.04 3.15
C TRP A 110 -2.94 10.11 4.20
N GLY A 111 -3.29 9.69 5.40
CA GLY A 111 -3.51 10.57 6.55
C GLY A 111 -2.32 10.63 7.53
N THR A 112 -1.15 10.08 7.15
CA THR A 112 0.01 9.92 8.05
C THR A 112 1.29 10.49 7.45
N TYR A 113 2.03 9.69 6.68
CA TYR A 113 3.37 10.04 6.20
C TYR A 113 3.45 10.36 4.68
N ALA A 114 2.35 10.25 3.93
CA ALA A 114 2.32 10.69 2.54
C ALA A 114 2.16 12.22 2.48
N ARG A 115 3.28 12.92 2.31
CA ARG A 115 3.34 14.39 2.35
C ARG A 115 3.27 15.04 0.97
N MET A 116 3.11 14.24 -0.10
CA MET A 116 2.83 14.78 -1.41
C MET A 116 1.42 15.39 -1.46
N PRO A 117 1.23 16.56 -2.09
CA PRO A 117 -0.10 17.18 -2.20
C PRO A 117 -1.06 16.39 -3.08
N THR A 118 -0.53 15.67 -4.08
CA THR A 118 -1.33 14.84 -5.01
C THR A 118 -0.73 13.45 -5.15
N LEU A 119 -1.58 12.48 -5.50
CA LEU A 119 -1.12 11.16 -5.90
C LEU A 119 -0.19 11.24 -7.12
N ARG A 120 0.72 10.29 -7.24
CA ARG A 120 1.65 10.21 -8.38
C ARG A 120 1.03 9.52 -9.58
N THR A 121 0.07 8.64 -9.34
CA THR A 121 -0.70 7.94 -10.37
C THR A 121 -1.62 8.91 -11.09
N GLN A 122 -1.85 8.67 -12.38
CA GLN A 122 -2.80 9.46 -13.19
C GLN A 122 -4.22 9.31 -12.62
N LYS A 123 -5.05 10.39 -12.73
CA LYS A 123 -6.40 10.38 -12.17
C LYS A 123 -7.33 9.33 -12.78
N ASP A 124 -7.08 8.96 -14.04
CA ASP A 124 -7.89 8.01 -14.79
C ASP A 124 -7.50 6.54 -14.55
N VAL A 125 -6.49 6.29 -13.73
CA VAL A 125 -6.09 4.94 -13.32
C VAL A 125 -6.95 4.50 -12.15
N GLY A 126 -7.98 3.70 -12.44
CA GLY A 126 -8.85 3.07 -11.45
C GLY A 126 -8.32 1.71 -10.99
N GLY A 127 -8.95 1.12 -9.99
CA GLY A 127 -8.58 -0.23 -9.55
C GLY A 127 -9.25 -0.72 -8.28
N VAL A 128 -9.43 0.15 -7.30
CA VAL A 128 -10.07 -0.25 -6.02
C VAL A 128 -11.58 -0.52 -6.16
N ASP A 129 -12.21 0.03 -7.20
CA ASP A 129 -13.62 -0.19 -7.52
C ASP A 129 -13.94 -1.61 -7.99
N LEU A 130 -12.94 -2.40 -8.36
CA LEU A 130 -13.07 -3.77 -8.88
C LEU A 130 -14.11 -3.88 -10.01
N GLY A 131 -14.19 -2.86 -10.85
CA GLY A 131 -15.07 -2.78 -12.03
C GLY A 131 -16.50 -2.31 -11.76
N LEU A 132 -16.82 -1.80 -10.57
CA LEU A 132 -18.11 -1.18 -10.27
C LEU A 132 -18.08 0.31 -10.58
N PRO A 133 -18.82 0.81 -11.58
CA PRO A 133 -18.75 2.21 -11.99
C PRO A 133 -19.08 3.17 -10.87
N ASN A 134 -20.18 2.93 -10.12
CA ASN A 134 -20.62 3.80 -9.04
C ASN A 134 -19.78 3.70 -7.77
N LEU A 135 -18.82 2.77 -7.68
CA LEU A 135 -17.82 2.70 -6.61
C LEU A 135 -16.52 3.41 -7.00
N SER A 136 -16.34 3.82 -8.26
CA SER A 136 -15.10 4.46 -8.71
C SER A 136 -14.86 5.81 -8.01
N LEU A 137 -13.57 6.17 -7.82
CA LEU A 137 -13.19 7.49 -7.34
C LEU A 137 -13.83 8.60 -8.19
N ARG A 138 -13.87 8.40 -9.51
CA ARG A 138 -14.43 9.39 -10.44
C ARG A 138 -15.91 9.63 -10.13
N ALA A 139 -16.72 8.59 -10.02
CA ALA A 139 -18.13 8.72 -9.69
C ALA A 139 -18.35 9.43 -8.34
N TRP A 140 -17.57 9.06 -7.32
CA TRP A 140 -17.61 9.69 -6.00
C TRP A 140 -17.21 11.17 -6.05
N PHE A 141 -16.19 11.51 -6.84
CA PHE A 141 -15.72 12.88 -7.00
C PHE A 141 -16.71 13.73 -7.79
N GLU A 142 -17.14 13.26 -8.96
CA GLU A 142 -18.08 13.98 -9.83
C GLU A 142 -19.42 14.26 -9.12
N THR A 143 -19.88 13.34 -8.29
CA THR A 143 -21.10 13.53 -7.47
C THR A 143 -20.98 14.72 -6.52
N GLN A 144 -19.80 15.03 -5.99
CA GLN A 144 -19.60 16.08 -5.00
C GLN A 144 -19.14 17.41 -5.60
N TYR A 145 -18.31 17.35 -6.65
CA TYR A 145 -17.62 18.52 -7.21
C TYR A 145 -17.97 18.77 -8.67
N GLY A 146 -18.72 17.86 -9.30
CA GLY A 146 -19.12 17.95 -10.68
C GLY A 146 -18.06 17.48 -11.67
N ARG A 147 -18.51 17.20 -12.89
CA ARG A 147 -17.68 16.70 -14.00
C ARG A 147 -16.60 17.69 -14.41
N ARG A 148 -16.93 18.98 -14.47
CA ARG A 148 -15.99 20.03 -14.84
C ARG A 148 -14.77 20.05 -13.90
N ALA A 149 -15.00 19.96 -12.58
CA ALA A 149 -13.92 19.90 -11.60
C ALA A 149 -13.04 18.65 -11.81
N TRP A 150 -13.64 17.50 -12.19
CA TRP A 150 -12.85 16.31 -12.54
C TRP A 150 -12.00 16.55 -13.80
N ASP A 151 -12.56 17.13 -14.85
CA ASP A 151 -11.85 17.36 -16.11
C ASP A 151 -10.67 18.34 -15.93
N GLU A 152 -10.83 19.37 -15.10
CA GLU A 152 -9.80 20.35 -14.75
C GLU A 152 -8.71 19.78 -13.81
N LEU A 153 -9.02 18.73 -13.06
CA LEU A 153 -8.10 18.12 -12.12
C LEU A 153 -6.90 17.48 -12.83
N TYR A 154 -5.68 17.90 -12.50
CA TYR A 154 -4.46 17.31 -13.05
C TYR A 154 -4.15 15.93 -12.43
N LYS A 155 -4.17 15.85 -11.11
CA LYS A 155 -3.97 14.64 -10.31
C LYS A 155 -4.84 14.67 -9.07
N ILE A 156 -5.12 13.51 -8.52
CA ILE A 156 -5.95 13.37 -7.32
C ILE A 156 -5.23 13.99 -6.10
N PRO A 157 -5.80 14.97 -5.41
CA PRO A 157 -5.29 15.44 -4.13
C PRO A 157 -5.24 14.29 -3.11
N THR A 158 -4.18 14.23 -2.31
CA THR A 158 -3.98 13.16 -1.32
C THR A 158 -5.12 13.11 -0.30
N GLU A 159 -5.64 14.26 0.10
CA GLU A 159 -6.78 14.37 1.00
C GLU A 159 -8.07 13.82 0.38
N ILE A 160 -8.33 14.12 -0.89
CA ILE A 160 -9.48 13.58 -1.65
C ILE A 160 -9.43 12.06 -1.67
N TRP A 161 -8.25 11.49 -1.92
CA TRP A 161 -8.06 10.05 -1.90
C TRP A 161 -8.33 9.45 -0.51
N SER A 162 -7.86 10.08 0.55
CA SER A 162 -8.10 9.66 1.93
C SER A 162 -9.60 9.67 2.27
N ARG A 163 -10.32 10.76 1.90
CA ARG A 163 -11.77 10.89 2.10
C ARG A 163 -12.55 9.84 1.29
N TYR A 164 -12.13 9.58 0.07
CA TYR A 164 -12.73 8.52 -0.76
C TYR A 164 -12.56 7.14 -0.13
N LEU A 165 -11.38 6.79 0.39
CA LEU A 165 -11.16 5.50 1.07
C LEU A 165 -12.00 5.35 2.34
N ALA A 166 -12.21 6.44 3.10
CA ALA A 166 -13.10 6.44 4.25
C ALA A 166 -14.56 6.18 3.85
N TRP A 167 -15.03 6.82 2.76
CA TRP A 167 -16.34 6.56 2.18
C TRP A 167 -16.46 5.13 1.66
N TYR A 168 -15.47 4.65 0.92
CA TYR A 168 -15.38 3.29 0.37
C TYR A 168 -15.57 2.23 1.47
N ARG A 169 -14.79 2.35 2.56
CA ARG A 169 -14.91 1.47 3.72
C ARG A 169 -16.32 1.46 4.30
N ARG A 170 -16.90 2.65 4.49
CA ARG A 170 -18.21 2.83 5.10
C ARG A 170 -19.33 2.26 4.21
N VAL A 171 -19.36 2.64 2.94
CA VAL A 171 -20.46 2.26 2.03
C VAL A 171 -20.51 0.75 1.78
N LEU A 172 -19.36 0.09 1.81
CA LEU A 172 -19.24 -1.37 1.63
C LEU A 172 -19.38 -2.15 2.94
N GLY A 173 -19.51 -1.48 4.08
CA GLY A 173 -19.64 -2.14 5.39
C GLY A 173 -18.45 -3.02 5.75
N ILE A 174 -17.23 -2.64 5.37
CA ILE A 174 -16.04 -3.48 5.61
C ILE A 174 -15.78 -3.59 7.12
N PRO A 175 -15.81 -4.82 7.68
CA PRO A 175 -15.56 -5.03 9.11
C PRO A 175 -14.10 -4.75 9.44
N MET A 176 -13.84 -3.72 10.27
CA MET A 176 -12.50 -3.30 10.63
C MET A 176 -12.40 -2.96 12.11
N ARG A 177 -11.26 -3.32 12.71
CA ARG A 177 -10.85 -2.89 14.07
C ARG A 177 -9.55 -2.11 13.98
N ASN A 178 -9.61 -0.85 14.36
CA ASN A 178 -8.46 0.02 14.52
C ASN A 178 -7.79 -0.22 15.89
N ASP A 179 -6.66 0.45 16.15
CA ASP A 179 -5.86 0.31 17.39
C ASP A 179 -5.58 -1.17 17.72
N THR A 180 -5.39 -1.99 16.65
CA THR A 180 -5.23 -3.44 16.74
C THR A 180 -4.01 -3.88 15.95
N ARG A 181 -2.97 -4.29 16.66
CA ARG A 181 -1.68 -4.72 16.11
C ARG A 181 -1.53 -6.24 16.19
N LEU A 182 -1.16 -6.89 15.10
CA LEU A 182 -0.69 -8.27 15.11
C LEU A 182 0.71 -8.31 15.70
N THR A 183 0.92 -9.17 16.71
CA THR A 183 2.20 -9.34 17.40
C THR A 183 2.87 -10.67 17.08
N GLY A 184 2.10 -11.67 16.65
CA GLY A 184 2.59 -12.99 16.27
C GLY A 184 1.46 -13.85 15.72
N PHE A 185 1.82 -14.98 15.13
CA PHE A 185 0.87 -15.99 14.70
C PHE A 185 1.50 -17.38 14.74
N ARG A 186 0.68 -18.42 14.75
CA ARG A 186 1.12 -19.83 14.73
C ARG A 186 0.04 -20.74 14.17
N PRO A 187 0.42 -21.84 13.52
CA PRO A 187 -0.55 -22.88 13.13
C PRO A 187 -0.99 -23.66 14.39
N GLU A 188 -2.29 -23.86 14.51
CA GLU A 188 -2.86 -24.63 15.61
C GLU A 188 -4.20 -25.23 15.21
N ASN A 189 -4.36 -26.56 15.34
CA ASN A 189 -5.59 -27.30 15.05
C ASN A 189 -6.20 -27.03 13.65
N GLY A 190 -5.36 -26.85 12.62
CA GLY A 190 -5.78 -26.55 11.26
C GLY A 190 -6.29 -25.11 11.04
N LEU A 191 -6.08 -24.24 12.02
CA LEU A 191 -6.30 -22.80 12.00
C LEU A 191 -4.97 -22.07 12.16
N ILE A 192 -5.02 -20.74 12.03
CA ILE A 192 -3.94 -19.83 12.39
C ILE A 192 -4.39 -19.04 13.62
N ALA A 193 -3.71 -19.24 14.74
CA ALA A 193 -3.84 -18.43 15.94
C ALA A 193 -3.06 -17.14 15.73
N CYS A 194 -3.72 -16.00 15.76
CA CYS A 194 -3.14 -14.67 15.55
C CYS A 194 -3.17 -13.91 16.88
N ASP A 195 -2.02 -13.68 17.46
CA ASP A 195 -1.88 -12.91 18.68
C ASP A 195 -1.90 -11.41 18.33
N ILE A 196 -2.82 -10.69 18.93
CA ILE A 196 -3.02 -9.26 18.69
C ILE A 196 -2.95 -8.48 20.01
N THR A 197 -2.59 -7.21 19.91
CA THR A 197 -2.82 -6.22 20.96
C THR A 197 -3.86 -5.22 20.47
N GLN A 198 -4.98 -5.14 21.16
CA GLN A 198 -6.08 -4.22 20.87
C GLN A 198 -6.25 -3.23 22.01
N ASN A 199 -6.06 -1.94 21.78
CA ASN A 199 -6.10 -0.90 22.84
C ASN A 199 -5.22 -1.28 24.05
N GLY A 200 -4.04 -1.86 23.81
CA GLY A 200 -3.11 -2.31 24.86
C GLY A 200 -3.45 -3.66 25.50
N VAL A 201 -4.56 -4.30 25.14
CA VAL A 201 -4.98 -5.61 25.68
C VAL A 201 -4.61 -6.73 24.70
N ALA A 202 -3.84 -7.71 25.18
CA ALA A 202 -3.49 -8.90 24.40
C ALA A 202 -4.71 -9.83 24.22
N ARG A 203 -4.89 -10.33 23.02
CA ARG A 203 -5.93 -11.29 22.63
C ARG A 203 -5.43 -12.22 21.53
N THR A 204 -6.07 -13.36 21.35
CA THR A 204 -5.85 -14.24 20.21
C THR A 204 -7.09 -14.25 19.32
N LEU A 205 -6.91 -14.04 18.02
CA LEU A 205 -7.93 -14.25 17.00
C LEU A 205 -7.61 -15.53 16.22
N TRP A 206 -8.64 -16.29 15.92
CA TRP A 206 -8.52 -17.52 15.15
C TRP A 206 -9.00 -17.32 13.74
N THR A 207 -8.20 -17.69 12.76
CA THR A 207 -8.55 -17.55 11.35
C THR A 207 -8.14 -18.76 10.54
N ARG A 208 -8.85 -18.99 9.43
CA ARG A 208 -8.47 -20.02 8.46
C ARG A 208 -7.37 -19.52 7.53
N THR A 209 -7.36 -18.22 7.26
CA THR A 209 -6.43 -17.59 6.32
C THR A 209 -5.97 -16.24 6.87
N LEU A 210 -4.68 -15.96 6.76
CA LEU A 210 -4.06 -14.70 7.19
C LEU A 210 -3.52 -13.93 5.97
N VAL A 211 -3.86 -12.65 5.86
CA VAL A 211 -3.38 -11.76 4.78
C VAL A 211 -2.60 -10.59 5.38
N PHE A 212 -1.35 -10.45 5.00
CA PHE A 212 -0.54 -9.27 5.29
C PHE A 212 -0.75 -8.21 4.21
N ALA A 213 -1.58 -7.21 4.47
CA ALA A 213 -1.80 -6.02 3.63
C ALA A 213 -1.05 -4.79 4.20
N THR A 214 0.15 -5.02 4.71
CA THR A 214 0.94 -4.11 5.55
C THR A 214 1.74 -3.05 4.76
N GLY A 215 1.34 -2.78 3.53
CA GLY A 215 1.82 -1.63 2.75
C GLY A 215 3.30 -1.71 2.38
N ILE A 216 3.97 -0.54 2.47
CA ILE A 216 5.35 -0.36 1.97
C ILE A 216 6.40 -1.04 2.85
N GLU A 217 6.13 -1.22 4.13
CA GLU A 217 7.04 -1.89 5.07
C GLU A 217 6.84 -3.41 5.15
N GLY A 218 5.91 -3.97 4.35
CA GLY A 218 5.39 -5.32 4.51
C GLY A 218 6.44 -6.42 4.69
N ASN A 219 7.58 -6.34 4.02
CA ASN A 219 8.67 -7.32 4.11
C ASN A 219 10.00 -6.69 4.53
N GLY A 220 9.99 -5.68 5.37
CA GLY A 220 11.22 -5.03 5.78
C GLY A 220 11.00 -3.89 6.76
N ALA A 221 11.94 -2.97 6.77
CA ALA A 221 11.93 -1.82 7.65
C ALA A 221 12.31 -0.53 6.92
N ARG A 222 12.12 0.57 7.60
CA ARG A 222 12.72 1.86 7.27
C ARG A 222 14.23 1.72 7.31
N HIS A 223 14.90 2.27 6.32
CA HIS A 223 16.35 2.30 6.30
C HIS A 223 16.85 3.65 6.82
N VAL A 224 17.47 3.65 7.97
CA VAL A 224 18.22 4.80 8.48
C VAL A 224 19.67 4.36 8.62
N PRO A 225 20.64 5.07 8.00
CA PRO A 225 22.05 4.72 8.12
C PRO A 225 22.53 4.69 9.57
N ASP A 226 23.33 3.70 9.91
CA ASP A 226 23.85 3.49 11.27
C ASP A 226 24.58 4.71 11.84
N PHE A 227 25.27 5.48 10.99
CA PHE A 227 25.96 6.68 11.44
C PHE A 227 25.01 7.78 11.93
N ILE A 228 23.73 7.78 11.50
CA ILE A 228 22.69 8.66 12.07
C ILE A 228 22.22 8.11 13.41
N THR A 229 21.81 6.85 13.44
CA THR A 229 21.17 6.25 14.62
C THR A 229 22.12 6.11 15.82
N ARG A 230 23.44 5.96 15.57
CA ARG A 230 24.46 5.81 16.63
C ARG A 230 25.00 7.13 17.14
N ASN A 231 25.03 8.16 16.32
CA ASN A 231 25.73 9.42 16.64
C ASN A 231 24.78 10.57 16.99
N LEU A 232 23.48 10.43 16.71
CA LEU A 232 22.50 11.47 17.00
C LEU A 232 21.50 11.03 18.07
N PRO A 233 21.11 11.95 18.98
CA PRO A 233 19.99 11.72 19.88
C PRO A 233 18.70 11.41 19.09
N ARG A 234 17.87 10.51 19.60
CA ARG A 234 16.67 10.04 18.86
C ARG A 234 15.69 11.16 18.50
N GLU A 235 15.56 12.15 19.31
CA GLU A 235 14.71 13.33 19.13
C GLU A 235 15.23 14.31 18.08
N ARG A 236 16.45 14.13 17.57
CA ARG A 236 17.09 14.99 16.58
C ARG A 236 16.98 14.48 15.15
N TRP A 237 16.33 13.35 14.93
CA TRP A 237 16.13 12.82 13.58
C TRP A 237 14.83 12.05 13.46
N ALA A 238 14.32 11.96 12.22
CA ALA A 238 13.20 11.10 11.86
C ALA A 238 13.38 10.52 10.46
N HIS A 239 12.81 9.35 10.21
CA HIS A 239 12.65 8.84 8.85
C HIS A 239 11.43 9.51 8.19
N THR A 240 11.43 9.67 6.85
CA THR A 240 10.30 10.25 6.10
C THR A 240 8.96 9.53 6.29
N HIS A 241 8.95 8.32 6.83
CA HIS A 241 7.75 7.54 7.15
C HIS A 241 7.20 7.85 8.56
N GLU A 242 7.95 8.57 9.37
CA GLU A 242 7.55 8.83 10.76
C GLU A 242 6.69 10.10 10.87
N ALA A 243 5.99 10.22 11.97
CA ALA A 243 5.34 11.47 12.34
C ALA A 243 6.41 12.51 12.66
N ILE A 244 6.44 13.60 11.88
CA ILE A 244 7.35 14.73 12.07
C ILE A 244 6.49 15.92 12.49
N ASP A 245 6.84 16.55 13.60
CA ASP A 245 6.23 17.80 14.04
C ASP A 245 6.86 18.97 13.27
N PHE A 246 6.39 19.21 12.05
CA PHE A 246 6.90 20.28 11.18
C PHE A 246 6.73 21.68 11.78
N PRO A 247 5.64 22.05 12.47
CA PRO A 247 5.52 23.32 13.15
C PRO A 247 6.66 23.59 14.13
N SER A 248 7.18 22.57 14.82
CA SER A 248 8.31 22.71 15.76
C SER A 248 9.64 23.00 15.08
N LEU A 249 9.72 22.83 13.74
CA LEU A 249 10.93 23.09 12.94
C LEU A 249 11.03 24.54 12.45
N LYS A 250 10.06 25.41 12.75
CA LYS A 250 10.08 26.82 12.38
C LYS A 250 11.37 27.51 12.87
N GLY A 251 12.06 28.20 11.96
CA GLY A 251 13.32 28.90 12.24
C GLY A 251 14.52 27.98 12.42
N LYS A 252 14.37 26.67 12.27
CA LYS A 252 15.45 25.68 12.41
C LYS A 252 16.08 25.35 11.06
N THR A 253 17.34 24.92 11.10
CA THR A 253 18.04 24.32 9.96
C THR A 253 17.78 22.81 9.95
N VAL A 254 17.20 22.31 8.86
CA VAL A 254 16.89 20.89 8.67
C VAL A 254 17.75 20.30 7.57
N ALA A 255 18.47 19.24 7.86
CA ALA A 255 19.21 18.48 6.87
C ALA A 255 18.40 17.24 6.42
N VAL A 256 18.22 17.08 5.11
CA VAL A 256 17.51 15.93 4.53
C VAL A 256 18.49 15.07 3.75
N LEU A 257 18.61 13.80 4.12
CA LEU A 257 19.47 12.84 3.44
C LEU A 257 18.65 11.98 2.49
N GLY A 258 18.81 12.17 1.18
CA GLY A 258 18.17 11.37 0.15
C GLY A 258 17.65 12.19 -1.03
N GLY A 259 17.71 11.59 -2.23
CA GLY A 259 17.30 12.23 -3.50
C GLY A 259 16.00 11.72 -4.10
N ALA A 260 15.22 10.91 -3.37
CA ALA A 260 13.95 10.38 -3.84
C ALA A 260 12.78 11.32 -3.48
N ALA A 261 11.62 11.02 -4.03
CA ALA A 261 10.46 11.88 -3.91
C ALA A 261 10.04 12.16 -2.46
N SER A 262 10.12 11.17 -1.55
CA SER A 262 9.75 11.39 -0.13
C SER A 262 10.68 12.39 0.57
N SER A 263 11.97 12.44 0.19
CA SER A 263 12.91 13.43 0.72
C SER A 263 12.46 14.85 0.37
N PHE A 264 12.12 15.06 -0.90
CA PHE A 264 11.66 16.38 -1.39
C PHE A 264 10.28 16.75 -0.86
N ASP A 265 9.34 15.81 -0.77
CA ASP A 265 8.03 16.08 -0.20
C ASP A 265 8.14 16.54 1.27
N ASN A 266 9.00 15.89 2.08
CA ASN A 266 9.26 16.30 3.47
C ASN A 266 10.03 17.62 3.55
N ALA A 267 11.01 17.85 2.68
CA ALA A 267 11.78 19.08 2.61
C ALA A 267 10.87 20.28 2.31
N ILE A 268 9.99 20.15 1.32
CA ILE A 268 9.03 21.20 0.96
C ILE A 268 8.10 21.52 2.13
N VAL A 269 7.53 20.50 2.78
CA VAL A 269 6.66 20.72 3.95
C VAL A 269 7.41 21.40 5.10
N ALA A 270 8.69 21.05 5.34
CA ALA A 270 9.48 21.71 6.37
C ALA A 270 9.68 23.19 6.07
N VAL A 271 10.00 23.56 4.79
CA VAL A 271 10.12 24.97 4.38
C VAL A 271 8.78 25.71 4.52
N GLU A 272 7.68 25.11 4.15
CA GLU A 272 6.33 25.69 4.29
C GLU A 272 5.96 25.97 5.76
N HIS A 273 6.60 25.26 6.70
CA HIS A 273 6.49 25.55 8.14
C HIS A 273 7.60 26.50 8.66
N GLY A 274 8.40 27.07 7.77
CA GLY A 274 9.39 28.11 8.11
C GLY A 274 10.75 27.59 8.53
N ALA A 275 11.12 26.37 8.14
CA ALA A 275 12.49 25.86 8.29
C ALA A 275 13.39 26.27 7.11
N VAL A 276 14.70 26.36 7.33
CA VAL A 276 15.71 26.37 6.26
C VAL A 276 16.16 24.94 6.02
N VAL A 277 16.07 24.46 4.78
CA VAL A 277 16.25 23.03 4.48
C VAL A 277 17.39 22.80 3.50
N HIS A 278 18.27 21.86 3.82
CA HIS A 278 19.36 21.39 2.97
C HIS A 278 19.11 19.93 2.58
N VAL A 279 18.90 19.66 1.28
CA VAL A 279 18.68 18.30 0.75
C VAL A 279 19.96 17.79 0.10
N HIS A 280 20.57 16.77 0.69
CA HIS A 280 21.80 16.14 0.21
C HIS A 280 21.49 14.83 -0.51
N HIS A 281 22.00 14.65 -1.71
CA HIS A 281 21.79 13.41 -2.46
C HIS A 281 23.00 13.03 -3.34
N ARG A 282 23.22 11.71 -3.47
CA ARG A 282 24.39 11.14 -4.16
C ARG A 282 24.35 11.26 -5.70
N ALA A 283 23.19 11.48 -6.28
CA ALA A 283 23.09 11.63 -7.73
C ALA A 283 23.59 13.01 -8.15
N SER A 284 24.36 13.10 -9.24
CA SER A 284 24.81 14.38 -9.80
C SER A 284 23.65 15.18 -10.39
N GLU A 285 22.58 14.51 -10.80
CA GLU A 285 21.39 15.11 -11.37
C GLU A 285 20.12 14.47 -10.79
N LEU A 286 19.10 15.29 -10.56
CA LEU A 286 17.74 14.85 -10.31
C LEU A 286 17.04 14.59 -11.64
N ARG A 287 16.80 13.32 -11.93
CA ARG A 287 16.06 12.92 -13.13
C ARG A 287 14.63 12.56 -12.75
N ALA A 288 13.66 13.26 -13.32
CA ALA A 288 12.25 12.90 -13.22
C ALA A 288 11.93 11.71 -14.13
N TYR A 289 12.44 10.55 -13.78
CA TYR A 289 12.22 9.32 -14.51
C TYR A 289 11.26 8.41 -13.74
N ASN A 290 10.16 8.02 -14.40
CA ASN A 290 9.17 7.10 -13.83
C ASN A 290 9.14 5.79 -14.64
N PRO A 291 9.95 4.78 -14.30
CA PRO A 291 9.94 3.50 -14.97
C PRO A 291 8.62 2.74 -14.77
N MET A 292 7.86 3.07 -13.72
CA MET A 292 6.56 2.43 -13.47
C MET A 292 5.54 2.74 -14.56
N GLY A 293 5.61 3.91 -15.19
CA GLY A 293 4.76 4.27 -16.33
C GLY A 293 4.90 3.30 -17.52
N TRP A 294 6.07 2.70 -17.70
CA TRP A 294 6.25 1.66 -18.72
C TRP A 294 5.49 0.38 -18.35
N ALA A 295 5.42 0.04 -17.07
CA ALA A 295 4.79 -1.18 -16.59
C ALA A 295 3.25 -1.09 -16.50
N GLU A 296 2.66 0.09 -16.70
CA GLU A 296 1.21 0.32 -16.56
C GLU A 296 0.39 -0.18 -17.77
N PHE A 297 0.56 -1.45 -18.12
CA PHE A 297 -0.31 -2.12 -19.11
C PHE A 297 -0.78 -3.48 -18.60
N SER A 298 -1.97 -3.88 -19.03
CA SER A 298 -2.68 -5.05 -18.50
C SER A 298 -1.88 -6.35 -18.58
N GLY A 299 -1.19 -6.59 -19.70
CA GLY A 299 -0.38 -7.80 -19.87
C GLY A 299 0.68 -7.95 -18.79
N TYR A 300 1.44 -6.87 -18.52
CA TYR A 300 2.50 -6.91 -17.50
C TYR A 300 1.93 -6.97 -16.07
N LEU A 301 0.95 -6.12 -15.76
CA LEU A 301 0.37 -6.04 -14.41
C LEU A 301 -0.38 -7.31 -14.01
N ALA A 302 -1.03 -7.98 -14.96
CA ALA A 302 -1.78 -9.22 -14.70
C ALA A 302 -0.89 -10.46 -14.68
N HIS A 303 0.11 -10.53 -15.58
CA HIS A 303 0.80 -11.78 -15.92
C HIS A 303 2.28 -11.82 -15.55
N PHE A 304 2.82 -10.81 -14.87
CA PHE A 304 4.17 -10.89 -14.35
C PHE A 304 4.42 -12.13 -13.47
N PRO A 305 3.49 -12.53 -12.57
CA PRO A 305 3.66 -13.72 -11.74
C PRO A 305 3.74 -15.03 -12.54
N ASP A 306 3.23 -15.04 -13.76
CA ASP A 306 3.17 -16.22 -14.63
C ASP A 306 4.50 -16.43 -15.40
N LEU A 307 5.43 -15.46 -15.35
CA LEU A 307 6.74 -15.54 -15.96
C LEU A 307 7.66 -16.54 -15.21
N PRO A 308 8.59 -17.19 -15.91
CA PRO A 308 9.63 -18.00 -15.29
C PRO A 308 10.46 -17.19 -14.26
N PRO A 309 10.97 -17.82 -13.20
CA PRO A 309 11.75 -17.13 -12.16
C PRO A 309 12.93 -16.30 -12.71
N GLU A 310 13.64 -16.81 -13.70
CA GLU A 310 14.75 -16.10 -14.37
C GLU A 310 14.29 -14.79 -15.00
N THR A 311 13.13 -14.80 -15.68
CA THR A 311 12.59 -13.62 -16.34
C THR A 311 12.12 -12.60 -15.30
N ARG A 312 11.43 -13.04 -14.23
CA ARG A 312 11.04 -12.19 -13.11
C ARG A 312 12.25 -11.54 -12.45
N TRP A 313 13.34 -12.30 -12.28
CA TRP A 313 14.61 -11.80 -11.74
C TRP A 313 15.19 -10.68 -12.61
N ARG A 314 15.30 -10.89 -13.91
CA ARG A 314 15.84 -9.90 -14.86
C ARG A 314 15.03 -8.61 -14.88
N PHE A 315 13.70 -8.71 -14.92
CA PHE A 315 12.82 -7.54 -14.82
C PHE A 315 13.03 -6.79 -13.50
N SER A 316 13.00 -7.47 -12.38
CA SER A 316 13.14 -6.85 -11.05
C SER A 316 14.49 -6.15 -10.88
N ARG A 317 15.57 -6.80 -11.39
CA ARG A 317 16.91 -6.22 -11.40
C ARG A 317 17.00 -4.98 -12.30
N ALA A 318 16.36 -5.01 -13.46
CA ALA A 318 16.28 -3.86 -14.35
C ALA A 318 15.51 -2.70 -13.68
N PHE A 319 14.35 -2.97 -13.08
CA PHE A 319 13.58 -1.95 -12.34
C PHE A 319 14.38 -1.34 -11.18
N LYS A 320 15.13 -2.13 -10.43
CA LYS A 320 15.96 -1.64 -9.33
C LYS A 320 17.09 -0.71 -9.81
N ARG A 321 17.62 -0.93 -11.02
CA ARG A 321 18.65 -0.05 -11.62
C ARG A 321 18.10 1.32 -12.01
N PHE A 322 16.81 1.41 -12.30
CA PHE A 322 16.17 2.68 -12.57
C PHE A 322 16.01 3.46 -11.26
N LYS A 323 16.93 4.37 -11.00
CA LYS A 323 16.85 5.27 -9.85
C LYS A 323 15.71 6.26 -10.09
N MET A 324 14.58 6.02 -9.43
CA MET A 324 13.43 6.95 -9.48
C MET A 324 13.77 8.22 -8.72
N GLY A 325 13.82 9.34 -9.44
CA GLY A 325 13.87 10.67 -8.83
C GLY A 325 12.48 11.18 -8.43
N PRO A 326 12.43 12.38 -7.85
CA PRO A 326 11.16 13.07 -7.63
C PRO A 326 10.47 13.40 -8.95
N PRO A 327 9.12 13.52 -8.99
CA PRO A 327 8.41 14.03 -10.16
C PRO A 327 8.89 15.45 -10.54
N ASN A 328 8.77 15.82 -11.82
CA ASN A 328 9.13 17.17 -12.28
C ASN A 328 8.40 18.26 -11.50
N THR A 329 7.13 18.07 -11.20
CA THR A 329 6.33 19.01 -10.40
C THR A 329 6.92 19.23 -9.00
N THR A 330 7.37 18.15 -8.34
CA THR A 330 8.03 18.24 -7.03
C THR A 330 9.39 18.97 -7.14
N ILE A 331 10.17 18.68 -8.18
CA ILE A 331 11.47 19.35 -8.40
C ILE A 331 11.26 20.84 -8.65
N THR A 332 10.31 21.21 -9.52
CA THR A 332 9.99 22.61 -9.83
C THR A 332 9.55 23.36 -8.57
N ARG A 333 8.64 22.76 -7.78
CA ARG A 333 8.19 23.34 -6.51
C ARG A 333 9.35 23.52 -5.52
N ALA A 334 10.20 22.52 -5.36
CA ALA A 334 11.36 22.59 -4.48
C ALA A 334 12.31 23.72 -4.88
N ARG A 335 12.60 23.88 -6.19
CA ARG A 335 13.49 24.92 -6.71
C ARG A 335 12.94 26.34 -6.60
N ALA A 336 11.62 26.49 -6.49
CA ALA A 336 10.97 27.78 -6.30
C ALA A 336 11.02 28.29 -4.86
N LEU A 337 11.39 27.44 -3.88
CA LEU A 337 11.47 27.79 -2.46
C LEU A 337 12.88 28.35 -2.14
N ALA A 338 12.95 29.60 -1.67
CA ALA A 338 14.22 30.28 -1.38
C ALA A 338 15.02 29.58 -0.24
N ASP A 339 14.29 29.05 0.75
CA ASP A 339 14.89 28.41 1.93
C ASP A 339 15.11 26.89 1.73
N LEU A 340 15.01 26.37 0.48
CA LEU A 340 15.33 25.00 0.14
C LEU A 340 16.59 24.94 -0.73
N HIS A 341 17.65 24.40 -0.16
CA HIS A 341 18.96 24.26 -0.80
C HIS A 341 19.19 22.81 -1.21
N ILE A 342 19.50 22.57 -2.49
CA ILE A 342 19.72 21.23 -3.04
C ILE A 342 21.21 21.02 -3.28
N HIS A 343 21.79 19.98 -2.69
CA HIS A 343 23.20 19.62 -2.77
C HIS A 343 23.35 18.28 -3.55
N PRO A 344 23.57 18.34 -4.87
CA PRO A 344 23.77 17.15 -5.70
C PRO A 344 25.19 16.59 -5.57
N ALA A 345 25.36 15.31 -5.87
CA ALA A 345 26.63 14.58 -5.81
C ALA A 345 27.29 14.54 -4.42
N GLU A 346 26.48 14.74 -3.37
CA GLU A 346 26.98 14.85 -1.99
C GLU A 346 26.84 13.58 -1.18
N HIS A 347 27.83 13.34 -0.34
CA HIS A 347 27.85 12.29 0.68
C HIS A 347 28.10 12.91 2.05
N TRP A 348 27.50 12.34 3.07
CA TRP A 348 27.86 12.63 4.44
C TRP A 348 28.99 11.68 4.87
N ASN A 349 30.15 12.23 5.15
CA ASN A 349 31.33 11.50 5.62
C ASN A 349 31.20 11.16 7.10
N ALA A 350 30.70 12.14 7.88
CA ALA A 350 30.45 11.99 9.30
C ALA A 350 29.25 12.82 9.74
N VAL A 351 28.63 12.40 10.84
CA VAL A 351 27.62 13.17 11.56
C VAL A 351 27.86 13.01 13.06
N GLY A 352 27.76 14.13 13.80
CA GLY A 352 27.92 14.18 15.23
C GLY A 352 26.93 15.14 15.89
N PHE A 353 26.86 15.09 17.21
CA PHE A 353 26.07 16.02 18.02
C PHE A 353 26.95 16.62 19.11
N ASN A 354 27.11 17.93 19.12
CA ASN A 354 28.00 18.63 20.07
C ASN A 354 27.31 19.02 21.40
N GLY A 355 26.09 18.59 21.61
CA GLY A 355 25.26 18.95 22.77
C GLY A 355 24.20 20.00 22.44
N GLU A 356 24.37 20.78 21.39
CA GLU A 356 23.43 21.84 20.95
C GLU A 356 22.95 21.60 19.52
N ARG A 357 23.90 21.43 18.59
CA ARG A 357 23.61 21.24 17.15
C ARG A 357 24.19 19.96 16.59
N ILE A 358 23.61 19.52 15.50
CA ILE A 358 24.09 18.41 14.68
C ILE A 358 25.19 19.00 13.76
N GLU A 359 26.35 18.37 13.74
CA GLU A 359 27.47 18.71 12.86
C GLU A 359 27.54 17.62 11.76
N ILE A 360 27.43 18.06 10.51
CA ILE A 360 27.47 17.19 9.34
C ILE A 360 28.70 17.55 8.53
N ASP A 361 29.61 16.60 8.38
CA ASP A 361 30.74 16.69 7.45
C ASP A 361 30.28 16.08 6.10
N ALA A 362 30.00 16.95 5.14
CA ALA A 362 29.60 16.56 3.80
C ALA A 362 30.76 16.75 2.81
N THR A 363 30.68 16.19 1.62
CA THR A 363 31.73 16.26 0.61
C THR A 363 32.10 17.71 0.24
N ASP A 364 31.13 18.61 0.25
CA ASP A 364 31.26 20.01 -0.18
C ASP A 364 31.38 21.00 1.01
N GLY A 365 31.60 20.48 2.23
CA GLY A 365 31.84 21.30 3.43
C GLY A 365 31.07 20.84 4.66
N GLN A 366 31.03 21.68 5.67
CA GLN A 366 30.36 21.40 6.94
C GLN A 366 29.01 22.12 7.02
N LEU A 367 28.00 21.41 7.54
CA LEU A 367 26.68 21.96 7.82
C LEU A 367 26.34 21.75 9.30
N ALA A 368 25.88 22.82 9.96
CA ALA A 368 25.28 22.73 11.28
C ALA A 368 23.75 22.70 11.15
N ALA A 369 23.11 21.63 11.65
CA ALA A 369 21.67 21.44 11.58
C ALA A 369 21.05 21.27 12.97
N ASP A 370 19.74 21.49 13.07
CA ASP A 370 18.96 21.28 14.28
C ASP A 370 18.21 19.94 14.25
N PHE A 371 17.90 19.46 13.03
CA PHE A 371 17.14 18.23 12.83
C PHE A 371 17.55 17.54 11.52
N VAL A 372 17.50 16.20 11.50
CA VAL A 372 17.78 15.38 10.33
C VAL A 372 16.53 14.63 9.88
N ILE A 373 16.21 14.69 8.59
CA ILE A 373 15.19 13.85 7.97
C ILE A 373 15.89 12.80 7.08
N ALA A 374 15.79 11.54 7.48
CA ALA A 374 16.32 10.42 6.71
C ALA A 374 15.33 10.00 5.61
N GLY A 375 15.57 10.43 4.38
CA GLY A 375 14.85 10.03 3.18
C GLY A 375 15.52 8.85 2.46
N THR A 376 16.03 7.90 3.22
CA THR A 376 16.93 6.83 2.76
C THR A 376 16.21 5.54 2.35
N GLY A 377 14.88 5.57 2.37
CA GLY A 377 14.02 4.50 1.84
C GLY A 377 13.84 3.31 2.78
N TYR A 378 13.72 2.12 2.20
CA TYR A 378 13.37 0.90 2.94
C TYR A 378 14.32 -0.24 2.55
N VAL A 379 14.54 -1.14 3.49
CA VAL A 379 15.22 -2.41 3.27
C VAL A 379 14.18 -3.53 3.14
N VAL A 380 14.46 -4.52 2.29
CA VAL A 380 13.73 -5.79 2.26
C VAL A 380 14.47 -6.75 3.19
N ASP A 381 13.85 -7.04 4.32
CA ASP A 381 14.42 -7.92 5.34
C ASP A 381 13.30 -8.47 6.23
N LEU A 382 12.98 -9.74 6.07
CA LEU A 382 11.96 -10.42 6.87
C LEU A 382 12.34 -10.54 8.33
N THR A 383 13.64 -10.52 8.65
CA THR A 383 14.16 -10.72 10.02
C THR A 383 13.79 -9.60 10.97
N VAL A 384 13.50 -8.42 10.43
CA VAL A 384 13.11 -7.23 11.22
C VAL A 384 11.62 -7.20 11.57
N LYS A 385 10.86 -8.21 11.12
CA LYS A 385 9.42 -8.34 11.41
C LYS A 385 9.23 -9.34 12.56
N PRO A 386 8.97 -8.85 13.79
CA PRO A 386 8.85 -9.73 14.96
C PRO A 386 7.76 -10.78 14.81
N GLU A 387 6.66 -10.47 14.15
CA GLU A 387 5.56 -11.39 13.86
C GLU A 387 5.95 -12.55 12.92
N LEU A 388 7.03 -12.40 12.13
CA LEU A 388 7.55 -13.43 11.24
C LEU A 388 8.73 -14.21 11.85
N ALA A 389 9.33 -13.71 12.93
CA ALA A 389 10.61 -14.22 13.46
C ALA A 389 10.63 -15.74 13.70
N ALA A 390 9.56 -16.30 14.28
CA ALA A 390 9.45 -17.73 14.55
C ALA A 390 9.33 -18.59 13.27
N HIS A 391 8.96 -17.99 12.16
CA HIS A 391 8.63 -18.70 10.91
C HIS A 391 9.70 -18.52 9.82
N LEU A 392 10.70 -17.67 10.05
CA LEU A 392 11.79 -17.43 9.07
C LEU A 392 12.50 -18.69 8.59
N PRO A 393 12.77 -19.70 9.45
CA PRO A 393 13.39 -20.95 8.99
C PRO A 393 12.52 -21.75 8.01
N LEU A 394 11.20 -21.50 8.01
CA LEU A 394 10.21 -22.24 7.22
C LEU A 394 9.82 -21.53 5.92
N ILE A 395 9.93 -20.20 5.90
CA ILE A 395 9.51 -19.37 4.75
C ILE A 395 10.59 -19.37 3.68
N ALA A 396 10.20 -19.71 2.45
CA ALA A 396 11.10 -19.62 1.31
C ALA A 396 11.36 -18.16 0.92
N THR A 397 12.62 -17.87 0.63
CA THR A 397 13.04 -16.63 -0.01
C THR A 397 13.51 -16.92 -1.44
N TRP A 398 13.73 -15.86 -2.23
CA TRP A 398 14.22 -16.02 -3.58
C TRP A 398 15.56 -16.76 -3.64
N ARG A 399 16.47 -16.57 -2.66
CA ARG A 399 17.74 -17.30 -2.59
C ARG A 399 17.56 -18.80 -2.38
N ASP A 400 16.45 -19.23 -1.81
CA ASP A 400 16.17 -20.64 -1.54
C ASP A 400 15.60 -21.35 -2.78
N LYS A 401 15.04 -20.62 -3.74
CA LYS A 401 14.30 -21.15 -4.89
C LYS A 401 14.91 -20.80 -6.25
N PHE A 402 15.82 -19.83 -6.31
CA PHE A 402 16.42 -19.38 -7.56
C PHE A 402 17.86 -18.94 -7.36
N THR A 403 18.76 -19.48 -8.20
CA THR A 403 20.16 -19.07 -8.29
C THR A 403 20.31 -18.18 -9.52
N PRO A 404 20.63 -16.90 -9.37
CA PRO A 404 20.84 -16.02 -10.52
C PRO A 404 22.09 -16.39 -11.31
N PRO A 405 22.14 -16.08 -12.61
CA PRO A 405 23.36 -16.22 -13.41
C PRO A 405 24.53 -15.43 -12.79
N PRO A 406 25.79 -15.88 -13.02
CA PRO A 406 26.98 -15.16 -12.57
C PRO A 406 26.97 -13.69 -13.02
N GLY A 407 27.24 -12.76 -12.08
CA GLY A 407 27.19 -11.30 -12.32
C GLY A 407 25.78 -10.69 -12.32
N GLU A 408 24.75 -11.50 -12.07
CA GLU A 408 23.37 -11.02 -11.89
C GLU A 408 22.89 -11.11 -10.45
N GLU A 409 23.77 -11.38 -9.49
CA GLU A 409 23.46 -11.49 -8.08
C GLU A 409 22.96 -10.16 -7.51
N ASP A 410 21.98 -10.23 -6.61
CA ASP A 410 21.46 -9.08 -5.86
C ASP A 410 20.94 -9.54 -4.49
N ALA A 411 21.63 -9.16 -3.43
CA ALA A 411 21.32 -9.60 -2.08
C ALA A 411 19.91 -9.18 -1.62
N SER A 412 19.46 -7.98 -2.01
CA SER A 412 18.14 -7.49 -1.57
C SER A 412 16.99 -8.17 -2.32
N LEU A 413 17.17 -8.50 -3.60
CA LEU A 413 16.17 -9.28 -4.34
C LEU A 413 16.12 -10.73 -3.83
N SER A 414 17.28 -11.30 -3.51
CA SER A 414 17.41 -12.65 -2.95
C SER A 414 16.76 -12.79 -1.57
N ALA A 415 16.70 -11.71 -0.78
CA ALA A 415 16.10 -11.70 0.56
C ALA A 415 14.56 -11.62 0.56
N ALA A 416 13.95 -11.29 -0.56
CA ALA A 416 12.49 -11.21 -0.67
C ALA A 416 11.85 -12.60 -0.51
N ALA A 417 10.64 -12.65 0.06
CA ALA A 417 9.86 -13.87 0.12
C ALA A 417 9.57 -14.41 -1.29
N TYR A 418 9.75 -15.72 -1.48
CA TYR A 418 9.33 -16.40 -2.69
C TYR A 418 7.86 -16.81 -2.54
N LEU A 419 6.97 -16.15 -3.27
CA LEU A 419 5.54 -16.38 -3.16
C LEU A 419 5.04 -17.30 -4.26
N GLY A 420 3.98 -18.04 -3.95
CA GLY A 420 3.19 -18.74 -4.93
C GLY A 420 2.41 -17.78 -5.84
N PRO A 421 1.70 -18.31 -6.86
CA PRO A 421 1.10 -17.50 -7.92
C PRO A 421 0.00 -16.55 -7.47
N ASN A 422 -0.57 -16.74 -6.28
CA ASN A 422 -1.66 -15.92 -5.75
C ASN A 422 -1.29 -15.20 -4.44
N PHE A 423 -0.04 -14.84 -4.24
CA PHE A 423 0.51 -14.18 -3.04
C PHE A 423 0.72 -15.09 -1.82
N GLU A 424 0.39 -16.39 -1.90
CA GLU A 424 0.61 -17.32 -0.79
C GLU A 424 2.10 -17.46 -0.47
N MET A 425 2.41 -17.54 0.82
CA MET A 425 3.76 -17.88 1.26
C MET A 425 4.10 -19.34 0.91
N THR A 426 5.36 -19.58 0.61
CA THR A 426 5.83 -20.92 0.24
C THR A 426 6.83 -21.46 1.26
N GLU A 427 6.87 -22.77 1.36
CA GLU A 427 7.80 -23.49 2.24
C GLU A 427 9.23 -23.43 1.69
N LYS A 428 10.20 -23.28 2.58
CA LYS A 428 11.61 -23.43 2.24
C LYS A 428 11.89 -24.87 1.81
N GLU A 429 11.54 -25.83 2.66
CA GLU A 429 11.62 -27.26 2.40
C GLU A 429 10.20 -27.83 2.28
N PRO A 430 9.86 -28.50 1.17
CA PRO A 430 8.52 -29.04 0.94
C PRO A 430 8.03 -29.96 2.06
N GLY A 431 6.83 -29.77 2.54
CA GLY A 431 6.17 -30.58 3.56
C GLY A 431 6.52 -30.22 5.00
N THR A 432 7.38 -29.22 5.22
CA THR A 432 7.76 -28.80 6.61
C THR A 432 6.76 -27.81 7.25
N ALA A 433 6.06 -27.04 6.44
CA ALA A 433 5.10 -26.03 6.90
C ALA A 433 3.96 -25.81 5.89
N PRO A 434 3.16 -26.84 5.54
CA PRO A 434 2.13 -26.74 4.49
C PRO A 434 1.06 -25.69 4.79
N TRP A 435 0.90 -25.30 6.07
CA TRP A 435 0.01 -24.25 6.53
C TRP A 435 0.40 -22.84 6.03
N LEU A 436 1.65 -22.63 5.58
CA LEU A 436 2.09 -21.35 4.98
C LEU A 436 1.29 -20.99 3.72
N SER A 437 0.73 -21.99 3.03
CA SER A 437 -0.18 -21.77 1.90
C SER A 437 -1.46 -21.01 2.28
N ALA A 438 -1.83 -20.93 3.57
CA ALA A 438 -2.92 -20.15 4.11
C ALA A 438 -2.50 -18.74 4.60
N VAL A 439 -1.23 -18.37 4.42
CA VAL A 439 -0.67 -17.06 4.76
C VAL A 439 -0.30 -16.32 3.48
N PHE A 440 -0.89 -15.17 3.25
CA PHE A 440 -0.73 -14.40 2.02
C PHE A 440 0.01 -13.09 2.29
N ASN A 441 0.94 -12.73 1.40
CA ASN A 441 1.66 -11.47 1.46
C ASN A 441 1.17 -10.52 0.38
N PHE A 442 0.18 -9.71 0.70
CA PHE A 442 -0.37 -8.68 -0.18
C PHE A 442 0.17 -7.30 0.20
N SER A 443 1.48 -7.15 0.13
CA SER A 443 2.22 -5.94 0.47
C SER A 443 3.27 -5.61 -0.60
N ARG A 444 4.01 -4.52 -0.41
CA ARG A 444 5.16 -4.21 -1.27
C ARG A 444 6.19 -5.34 -1.29
N GLY A 445 6.29 -6.11 -0.22
CA GLY A 445 7.19 -7.27 -0.17
C GLY A 445 6.92 -8.36 -1.20
N ALA A 446 5.75 -8.36 -1.83
CA ALA A 446 5.41 -9.26 -2.91
C ALA A 446 6.03 -8.87 -4.27
N GLN A 447 6.66 -7.70 -4.40
CA GLN A 447 7.11 -7.15 -5.69
C GLN A 447 7.99 -8.11 -6.49
N MET A 448 8.90 -8.83 -5.83
CA MET A 448 9.82 -9.75 -6.51
C MET A 448 9.08 -10.92 -7.19
N SER A 449 8.03 -11.41 -6.56
CA SER A 449 7.22 -12.52 -7.06
C SER A 449 6.06 -12.08 -7.95
N MET A 450 5.47 -10.90 -7.69
CA MET A 450 4.19 -10.46 -8.24
C MET A 450 4.28 -9.22 -9.16
N GLY A 451 5.49 -8.68 -9.36
CA GLY A 451 5.72 -7.48 -10.16
C GLY A 451 5.84 -6.20 -9.35
N PRO A 452 6.22 -5.07 -9.98
CA PRO A 452 6.67 -3.88 -9.28
C PRO A 452 5.59 -3.11 -8.52
N MET A 453 4.31 -3.32 -8.81
CA MET A 453 3.19 -2.55 -8.22
C MET A 453 2.00 -3.42 -7.80
N PRO A 454 2.18 -4.52 -7.05
CA PRO A 454 1.09 -5.47 -6.79
C PRO A 454 -0.06 -4.86 -5.96
N ILE A 455 0.24 -3.85 -5.14
CA ILE A 455 -0.71 -3.14 -4.28
C ILE A 455 -0.84 -1.64 -4.63
N GLY A 456 -0.14 -1.18 -5.66
CA GLY A 456 -0.28 0.18 -6.20
C GLY A 456 -1.59 0.35 -6.93
N LEU A 457 -2.05 1.60 -7.14
CA LEU A 457 -3.33 1.87 -7.79
C LEU A 457 -3.50 1.19 -9.14
N SER A 458 -2.48 1.22 -9.98
CA SER A 458 -2.51 0.55 -11.30
C SER A 458 -2.46 -0.98 -11.20
N GLY A 459 -1.82 -1.53 -10.18
CA GLY A 459 -1.68 -2.97 -9.99
C GLY A 459 -2.82 -3.64 -9.22
N ILE A 460 -3.46 -2.91 -8.31
CA ILE A 460 -4.47 -3.46 -7.39
C ILE A 460 -5.67 -4.10 -8.12
N LYS A 461 -6.03 -3.56 -9.29
CA LYS A 461 -7.06 -4.09 -10.18
C LYS A 461 -6.80 -5.55 -10.56
N TYR A 462 -5.55 -5.96 -10.67
CA TYR A 462 -5.12 -7.30 -11.04
C TYR A 462 -4.69 -8.12 -9.82
N GLY A 463 -4.07 -7.46 -8.84
CA GLY A 463 -3.59 -8.09 -7.62
C GLY A 463 -4.73 -8.63 -6.74
N VAL A 464 -5.79 -7.86 -6.53
CA VAL A 464 -6.91 -8.29 -5.68
C VAL A 464 -7.65 -9.52 -6.23
N PRO A 465 -8.06 -9.58 -7.52
CA PRO A 465 -8.69 -10.79 -8.05
C PRO A 465 -7.79 -12.03 -7.91
N ARG A 466 -6.49 -11.90 -8.13
CA ARG A 466 -5.52 -12.99 -7.98
C ARG A 466 -5.41 -13.45 -6.52
N LEU A 467 -5.32 -12.53 -5.56
CA LEU A 467 -5.32 -12.81 -4.13
C LEU A 467 -6.61 -13.53 -3.72
N VAL A 468 -7.76 -13.01 -4.11
CA VAL A 468 -9.08 -13.58 -3.79
C VAL A 468 -9.22 -14.98 -4.37
N GLN A 469 -8.76 -15.23 -5.59
CA GLN A 469 -8.74 -16.56 -6.19
C GLN A 469 -7.88 -17.53 -5.36
N GLY A 470 -6.72 -17.11 -4.88
CA GLY A 470 -5.86 -17.93 -4.01
C GLY A 470 -6.56 -18.30 -2.71
N ILE A 471 -7.18 -17.31 -2.05
CA ILE A 471 -7.88 -17.51 -0.78
C ILE A 471 -9.11 -18.40 -0.95
N THR A 472 -9.96 -18.14 -1.94
CA THR A 472 -11.16 -18.95 -2.20
C THR A 472 -10.81 -20.39 -2.56
N ARG A 473 -9.74 -20.57 -3.37
CA ARG A 473 -9.19 -21.90 -3.66
C ARG A 473 -8.75 -22.61 -2.37
N GLN A 474 -7.98 -21.94 -1.51
CA GLN A 474 -7.50 -22.51 -0.25
C GLN A 474 -8.67 -22.94 0.65
N LEU A 475 -9.66 -22.07 0.81
CA LEU A 475 -10.85 -22.35 1.64
C LEU A 475 -11.67 -23.52 1.11
N PHE A 476 -11.88 -23.60 -0.20
CA PHE A 476 -12.65 -24.68 -0.84
C PHE A 476 -11.93 -26.02 -0.76
N VAL A 477 -10.65 -26.04 -1.16
CA VAL A 477 -9.85 -27.29 -1.21
C VAL A 477 -9.70 -27.89 0.19
N ALA A 478 -9.52 -27.06 1.21
CA ALA A 478 -9.39 -27.51 2.59
C ALA A 478 -10.67 -28.18 3.15
N ASP A 479 -11.85 -27.93 2.55
CA ASP A 479 -13.13 -28.49 2.95
C ASP A 479 -13.75 -29.40 1.85
N ALA A 480 -12.99 -29.79 0.83
CA ALA A 480 -13.51 -30.50 -0.35
C ALA A 480 -14.28 -31.76 0.01
N ALA A 481 -13.84 -32.56 0.99
CA ALA A 481 -14.51 -33.76 1.45
C ALA A 481 -15.89 -33.44 2.03
N ARG A 482 -16.01 -32.39 2.85
CA ARG A 482 -17.29 -31.96 3.45
C ARG A 482 -18.24 -31.42 2.38
N TYR A 483 -17.77 -30.73 1.37
CA TYR A 483 -18.59 -30.30 0.23
C TYR A 483 -19.05 -31.48 -0.59
N PHE A 484 -18.20 -32.49 -0.81
CA PHE A 484 -18.57 -33.72 -1.50
C PHE A 484 -19.67 -34.49 -0.74
N ASP A 485 -19.55 -34.60 0.59
CA ASP A 485 -20.57 -35.22 1.41
C ASP A 485 -21.90 -34.45 1.40
N GLY A 486 -21.82 -33.12 1.45
CA GLY A 486 -23.01 -32.27 1.28
C GLY A 486 -23.65 -32.41 -0.09
N MET A 487 -22.89 -32.57 -1.17
CA MET A 487 -23.39 -32.83 -2.51
C MET A 487 -24.14 -34.16 -2.58
N LYS A 488 -23.58 -35.21 -1.97
CA LYS A 488 -24.25 -36.53 -1.93
C LYS A 488 -25.57 -36.49 -1.15
N ALA A 489 -25.64 -35.65 -0.11
CA ALA A 489 -26.84 -35.50 0.71
C ALA A 489 -27.89 -34.56 0.11
N TRP A 490 -27.56 -33.87 -1.00
CA TRP A 490 -28.46 -32.94 -1.65
C TRP A 490 -29.64 -33.66 -2.29
N GLN A 491 -30.86 -33.32 -1.85
CA GLN A 491 -32.12 -33.94 -2.29
C GLN A 491 -33.18 -32.90 -2.68
N GLU A 492 -32.73 -31.67 -3.02
CA GLU A 492 -33.67 -30.62 -3.44
C GLU A 492 -34.28 -30.99 -4.79
N SER A 493 -35.63 -30.95 -4.91
CA SER A 493 -36.31 -31.16 -6.18
C SER A 493 -36.24 -29.91 -7.05
N ASP A 494 -36.32 -30.09 -8.39
CA ASP A 494 -36.36 -28.99 -9.36
C ASP A 494 -37.66 -28.16 -9.33
N ASP A 495 -38.59 -28.46 -8.42
CA ASP A 495 -39.82 -27.69 -8.22
C ASP A 495 -39.47 -26.30 -7.60
N VAL A 496 -39.08 -25.38 -8.44
CA VAL A 496 -38.79 -23.96 -8.13
C VAL A 496 -40.11 -23.16 -8.09
N ALA A 497 -41.15 -23.70 -7.60
CA ALA A 497 -42.45 -23.02 -7.61
C ALA A 497 -42.76 -22.40 -6.25
N GLU A 498 -41.97 -21.82 -5.50
CA GLU A 498 -42.31 -20.96 -4.34
C GLU A 498 -41.04 -20.50 -3.57
N ARG A 499 -40.30 -19.51 -4.15
CA ARG A 499 -39.42 -18.66 -3.31
C ARG A 499 -39.58 -17.22 -3.68
#